data_420af9aae039fb2dbc2116339816ec8b
#
_entry.id   420af9aae039fb2dbc2116339816ec8b
#
_cell.length_a   1.000
_cell.length_b   1.000
_cell.length_c   1.000
_cell.angle_alpha   90.00
_cell.angle_beta   90.00
_cell.angle_gamma   90.00
#
_symmetry.space_group_name_H-M   'P 1'
#
loop_
_entity.id
_entity.type
_entity.pdbx_description
1 polymer ?
#
loop_
_entity_poly.entity_id
_entity_poly.type
_entity_poly.pdbx_seq_one_letter_code
_entity_poly.pdbx_strand_id
1 'polypeptide(L)'
;MVADLFHYGHVNFLKKAREHGDFLLVGVHSDETVLVYKRRPILSMEERVASVEGCRYADEVVPNAPLEIDRSFIKKHNIDLVIHGDDFSSDLEKLCYKIPMEMGIYRTVGYTEGISTTDLI
;
A
#
# COMPACT_ATOMS: atom_id res chain seq x y z
N MET A 1 -1.37 -0.60 -1.91
CA MET A 1 -2.16 -1.46 -0.99
C MET A 1 -3.45 -1.94 -1.66
N VAL A 2 -4.02 -3.00 -1.13
CA VAL A 2 -5.32 -3.49 -1.61
C VAL A 2 -6.46 -2.63 -1.07
N ALA A 3 -6.44 -2.32 0.20
CA ALA A 3 -7.45 -1.53 0.92
C ALA A 3 -8.87 -2.12 0.82
N ASP A 4 -8.97 -3.45 0.81
CA ASP A 4 -10.27 -4.13 0.76
C ASP A 4 -10.89 -4.22 2.15
N LEU A 5 -12.20 -3.98 2.25
CA LEU A 5 -12.92 -3.94 3.53
C LEU A 5 -12.16 -3.08 4.55
N PHE A 6 -11.90 -1.85 4.17
CA PHE A 6 -11.06 -0.91 4.94
C PHE A 6 -11.47 -0.88 6.41
N HIS A 7 -10.53 -1.13 7.31
CA HIS A 7 -10.79 -1.26 8.74
C HIS A 7 -9.70 -0.60 9.60
N TYR A 8 -9.83 -0.72 10.91
CA TYR A 8 -8.91 -0.12 11.88
C TYR A 8 -7.44 -0.46 11.61
N GLY A 9 -7.16 -1.71 11.21
CA GLY A 9 -5.79 -2.13 10.89
C GLY A 9 -5.18 -1.31 9.75
N HIS A 10 -5.98 -1.04 8.71
CA HIS A 10 -5.55 -0.20 7.60
C HIS A 10 -5.30 1.25 8.07
N VAL A 11 -6.21 1.80 8.86
CA VAL A 11 -6.08 3.17 9.39
C VAL A 11 -4.81 3.29 10.23
N ASN A 12 -4.59 2.32 11.12
CA ASN A 12 -3.41 2.32 11.99
C ASN A 12 -2.11 2.17 11.20
N PHE A 13 -2.13 1.36 10.14
CA PHE A 13 -0.98 1.24 9.25
C PHE A 13 -0.66 2.58 8.57
N LEU A 14 -1.67 3.25 8.03
CA LEU A 14 -1.48 4.54 7.36
C LEU A 14 -1.02 5.62 8.36
N LYS A 15 -1.52 5.57 9.60
CA LYS A 15 -1.06 6.46 10.66
C LYS A 15 0.45 6.28 10.92
N LYS A 16 0.90 5.02 11.04
CA LYS A 16 2.32 4.72 11.25
C LYS A 16 3.17 5.16 10.06
N ALA A 17 2.68 4.91 8.83
CA ALA A 17 3.37 5.31 7.62
C ALA A 17 3.51 6.84 7.55
N ARG A 18 2.47 7.57 7.92
CA ARG A 18 2.46 9.05 7.92
C ARG A 18 3.51 9.64 8.86
N GLU A 19 3.88 8.91 9.90
CA GLU A 19 4.91 9.35 10.86
C GLU A 19 6.31 9.41 10.24
N HIS A 20 6.54 8.75 9.10
CA HIS A 20 7.83 8.73 8.42
C HIS A 20 8.06 9.94 7.50
N GLY A 21 7.07 10.82 7.34
CA GLY A 21 7.21 11.98 6.46
C GLY A 21 6.07 12.98 6.65
N ASP A 22 6.08 14.02 5.83
CA ASP A 22 5.12 15.11 5.92
C ASP A 22 3.93 14.94 4.99
N PHE A 23 4.03 14.05 4.03
CA PHE A 23 3.00 13.84 3.02
C PHE A 23 2.93 12.36 2.69
N LEU A 24 1.74 11.77 2.80
CA LEU A 24 1.53 10.35 2.51
C LEU A 24 0.73 10.18 1.23
N LEU A 25 1.38 9.58 0.24
CA LEU A 25 0.76 9.17 -1.00
C LEU A 25 0.48 7.67 -0.91
N VAL A 26 -0.77 7.28 -1.12
CA VAL A 26 -1.18 5.88 -1.00
C VAL A 26 -1.53 5.33 -2.38
N GLY A 27 -0.81 4.29 -2.79
CA GLY A 27 -1.12 3.58 -4.02
C GLY A 27 -2.11 2.46 -3.76
N VAL A 28 -3.17 2.39 -4.56
CA VAL A 28 -4.18 1.33 -4.47
C VAL A 28 -4.10 0.47 -5.73
N HIS A 29 -3.92 -0.85 -5.54
CA HIS A 29 -3.78 -1.80 -6.64
C HIS A 29 -5.12 -2.08 -7.32
N SER A 30 -5.08 -2.24 -8.64
CA SER A 30 -6.25 -2.69 -9.40
C SER A 30 -6.61 -4.14 -9.06
N ASP A 31 -7.82 -4.57 -9.42
CA ASP A 31 -8.25 -5.96 -9.20
C ASP A 31 -7.28 -6.93 -9.90
N GLU A 32 -6.86 -6.62 -11.10
CA GLU A 32 -5.93 -7.45 -11.87
C GLU A 32 -4.57 -7.57 -11.18
N THR A 33 -4.07 -6.46 -10.64
CA THR A 33 -2.80 -6.45 -9.91
C THR A 33 -2.91 -7.26 -8.62
N VAL A 34 -4.03 -7.13 -7.91
CA VAL A 34 -4.26 -7.88 -6.66
C VAL A 34 -4.27 -9.37 -6.91
N LEU A 35 -4.84 -9.83 -8.02
CA LEU A 35 -4.91 -11.24 -8.36
C LEU A 35 -3.54 -11.90 -8.58
N VAL A 36 -2.48 -11.11 -8.77
CA VAL A 36 -1.11 -11.64 -8.87
C VAL A 36 -0.66 -12.25 -7.54
N TYR A 37 -1.10 -11.71 -6.40
CA TYR A 37 -0.60 -12.13 -5.10
C TYR A 37 -1.68 -12.42 -4.05
N LYS A 38 -2.93 -12.11 -4.34
CA LYS A 38 -4.07 -12.37 -3.45
C LYS A 38 -5.28 -12.79 -4.25
N ARG A 39 -6.37 -13.09 -3.55
CA ARG A 39 -7.66 -13.34 -4.17
C ARG A 39 -8.32 -12.04 -4.59
N ARG A 40 -9.35 -12.14 -5.43
CA ARG A 40 -10.09 -10.99 -5.90
C ARG A 40 -10.67 -10.17 -4.73
N PRO A 41 -10.52 -8.83 -4.75
CA PRO A 41 -11.11 -7.98 -3.72
C PRO A 41 -12.65 -8.08 -3.70
N ILE A 42 -13.22 -7.91 -2.51
CA ILE A 42 -14.68 -7.88 -2.34
C ILE A 42 -15.23 -6.53 -2.79
N LEU A 43 -14.57 -5.44 -2.40
CA LEU A 43 -14.95 -4.09 -2.81
C LEU A 43 -14.41 -3.78 -4.19
N SER A 44 -15.16 -2.98 -4.95
CA SER A 44 -14.70 -2.50 -6.26
C SER A 44 -13.49 -1.58 -6.09
N MET A 45 -12.77 -1.34 -7.17
CA MET A 45 -11.65 -0.39 -7.18
C MET A 45 -12.08 0.99 -6.71
N GLU A 46 -13.24 1.44 -7.19
CA GLU A 46 -13.81 2.75 -6.82
C GLU A 46 -14.09 2.84 -5.32
N GLU A 47 -14.68 1.80 -4.75
CA GLU A 47 -14.97 1.74 -3.31
C GLU A 47 -13.69 1.71 -2.48
N ARG A 48 -12.69 0.97 -2.92
CA ARG A 48 -11.41 0.87 -2.22
C ARG A 48 -10.67 2.21 -2.23
N VAL A 49 -10.65 2.89 -3.37
CA VAL A 49 -10.04 4.23 -3.47
C VAL A 49 -10.78 5.23 -2.58
N ALA A 50 -12.12 5.23 -2.62
CA ALA A 50 -12.92 6.13 -1.79
C ALA A 50 -12.68 5.90 -0.30
N SER A 51 -12.52 4.64 0.13
CA SER A 51 -12.22 4.31 1.52
C SER A 51 -10.90 4.93 1.97
N VAL A 52 -9.87 4.84 1.14
CA VAL A 52 -8.56 5.42 1.47
C VAL A 52 -8.61 6.95 1.45
N GLU A 53 -9.33 7.51 0.48
CA GLU A 53 -9.51 8.98 0.40
C GLU A 53 -10.20 9.55 1.65
N GLY A 54 -11.04 8.76 2.29
CA GLY A 54 -11.70 9.15 3.54
C GLY A 54 -10.80 9.05 4.77
N CYS A 55 -9.62 8.48 4.64
CA CYS A 55 -8.70 8.34 5.77
C CYS A 55 -7.89 9.64 5.96
N ARG A 56 -7.95 10.17 7.19
CA ARG A 56 -7.26 11.44 7.52
C ARG A 56 -5.73 11.39 7.34
N TYR A 57 -5.15 10.21 7.33
CA TYR A 57 -3.70 10.06 7.22
C TYR A 57 -3.21 9.96 5.78
N ALA A 58 -4.10 9.78 4.82
CA ALA A 58 -3.76 9.75 3.40
C ALA A 58 -3.91 11.17 2.81
N ASP A 59 -2.82 11.71 2.28
CA ASP A 59 -2.84 13.05 1.68
C ASP A 59 -3.23 12.98 0.21
N GLU A 60 -2.82 11.91 -0.49
CA GLU A 60 -3.16 11.70 -1.88
C GLU A 60 -3.31 10.21 -2.15
N VAL A 61 -4.24 9.84 -3.02
CA VAL A 61 -4.45 8.45 -3.42
C VAL A 61 -4.17 8.30 -4.92
N VAL A 62 -3.35 7.31 -5.26
CA VAL A 62 -3.04 6.98 -6.65
C VAL A 62 -3.76 5.68 -7.00
N PRO A 63 -4.83 5.74 -7.80
CA PRO A 63 -5.51 4.52 -8.23
C PRO A 63 -4.66 3.77 -9.26
N ASN A 64 -4.86 2.47 -9.35
CA ASN A 64 -4.15 1.60 -10.29
C ASN A 64 -2.62 1.70 -10.15
N ALA A 65 -2.13 1.80 -8.91
CA ALA A 65 -0.69 1.85 -8.65
C ALA A 65 -0.02 0.55 -9.14
N PRO A 66 1.20 0.65 -9.71
CA PRO A 66 1.89 -0.53 -10.21
C PRO A 66 2.32 -1.45 -9.07
N LEU A 67 2.40 -2.76 -9.35
CA LEU A 67 2.89 -3.73 -8.39
C LEU A 67 4.39 -3.52 -8.15
N GLU A 68 5.16 -3.37 -9.24
CA GLU A 68 6.59 -3.06 -9.15
C GLU A 68 6.79 -1.56 -9.13
N ILE A 69 7.48 -1.07 -8.09
CA ILE A 69 7.77 0.37 -7.97
C ILE A 69 9.09 0.64 -8.67
N ASP A 70 9.05 1.30 -9.81
CA ASP A 70 10.24 1.62 -10.60
C ASP A 70 10.68 3.08 -10.42
N ARG A 71 11.82 3.44 -11.03
CA ARG A 71 12.36 4.79 -10.94
C ARG A 71 11.44 5.84 -11.57
N SER A 72 10.73 5.46 -12.63
CA SER A 72 9.79 6.35 -13.32
C SER A 72 8.64 6.76 -12.40
N PHE A 73 8.07 5.80 -11.68
CA PHE A 73 6.99 6.07 -10.73
C PHE A 73 7.47 6.94 -9.57
N ILE A 74 8.66 6.62 -9.03
CA ILE A 74 9.26 7.38 -7.93
C ILE A 74 9.50 8.83 -8.35
N LYS A 75 10.02 9.04 -9.54
CA LYS A 75 10.29 10.38 -10.07
C LYS A 75 9.00 11.14 -10.37
N LYS A 76 8.04 10.48 -10.99
CA LYS A 76 6.76 11.09 -11.38
C LYS A 76 6.03 11.66 -10.16
N HIS A 77 6.04 10.94 -9.05
CA HIS A 77 5.32 11.31 -7.83
C HIS A 77 6.22 11.96 -6.79
N ASN A 78 7.49 12.21 -7.11
CA ASN A 78 8.43 12.87 -6.23
C ASN A 78 8.56 12.17 -4.87
N ILE A 79 8.72 10.85 -4.90
CA ILE A 79 8.72 10.00 -3.72
C ILE A 79 10.09 10.00 -3.04
N ASP A 80 10.11 10.24 -1.73
CA ASP A 80 11.34 10.21 -0.92
C ASP A 80 11.52 8.90 -0.15
N LEU A 81 10.41 8.26 0.23
CA LEU A 81 10.39 6.98 0.95
C LEU A 81 9.29 6.11 0.39
N VAL A 82 9.53 4.80 0.34
CA VAL A 82 8.53 3.80 -0.03
C VAL A 82 8.29 2.92 1.20
N ILE A 83 7.04 2.83 1.62
CA ILE A 83 6.67 2.12 2.84
C ILE A 83 5.68 1.01 2.52
N HIS A 84 5.90 -0.16 3.07
CA HIS A 84 5.00 -1.30 2.95
C HIS A 84 4.85 -2.03 4.28
N GLY A 85 3.83 -2.87 4.37
CA GLY A 85 3.64 -3.74 5.53
C GLY A 85 4.65 -4.87 5.54
N ASP A 86 4.84 -5.47 6.70
CA ASP A 86 5.80 -6.57 6.89
C ASP A 86 5.19 -7.96 6.64
N ASP A 87 3.96 -8.01 6.15
CA ASP A 87 3.20 -9.24 5.88
C ASP A 87 3.34 -9.76 4.44
N PHE A 88 4.22 -9.14 3.65
CA PHE A 88 4.42 -9.49 2.24
C PHE A 88 5.42 -10.65 2.12
N SER A 89 5.21 -11.54 1.14
CA SER A 89 6.16 -12.64 0.94
C SER A 89 7.53 -12.09 0.53
N SER A 90 8.59 -12.65 1.12
CA SER A 90 9.96 -12.17 0.90
C SER A 90 10.38 -12.13 -0.56
N ASP A 91 10.01 -13.14 -1.34
CA ASP A 91 10.38 -13.20 -2.76
C ASP A 91 9.65 -12.15 -3.58
N LEU A 92 8.34 -11.99 -3.35
CA LEU A 92 7.54 -10.99 -4.05
C LEU A 92 7.94 -9.57 -3.63
N GLU A 93 8.26 -9.38 -2.35
CA GLU A 93 8.74 -8.11 -1.83
C GLU A 93 10.01 -7.67 -2.57
N LYS A 94 10.98 -8.57 -2.70
CA LYS A 94 12.24 -8.29 -3.39
C LYS A 94 12.03 -7.95 -4.86
N LEU A 95 11.06 -8.59 -5.50
CA LEU A 95 10.73 -8.32 -6.89
C LEU A 95 10.09 -6.94 -7.06
N CYS A 96 9.08 -6.64 -6.24
CA CYS A 96 8.27 -5.43 -6.37
C CYS A 96 9.01 -4.18 -5.89
N TYR A 97 9.85 -4.30 -4.88
CA TYR A 97 10.51 -3.16 -4.24
C TYR A 97 12.03 -3.15 -4.43
N LYS A 98 12.53 -3.89 -5.42
CA LYS A 98 13.95 -3.95 -5.74
C LYS A 98 14.58 -2.57 -5.89
N ILE A 99 13.96 -1.70 -6.68
CA ILE A 99 14.47 -0.35 -6.95
C ILE A 99 14.49 0.51 -5.69
N PRO A 100 13.40 0.62 -4.92
CA PRO A 100 13.44 1.34 -3.65
C PRO A 100 14.49 0.79 -2.67
N MET A 101 14.69 -0.53 -2.62
CA MET A 101 15.70 -1.15 -1.78
C MET A 101 17.11 -0.73 -2.22
N GLU A 102 17.40 -0.76 -3.52
CA GLU A 102 18.67 -0.34 -4.08
C GLU A 102 18.95 1.15 -3.83
N MET A 103 17.91 1.96 -3.84
CA MET A 103 18.01 3.40 -3.56
C MET A 103 18.13 3.72 -2.07
N GLY A 104 17.95 2.73 -1.20
CA GLY A 104 18.00 2.92 0.24
C GLY A 104 16.81 3.66 0.82
N ILE A 105 15.68 3.70 0.12
CA ILE A 105 14.48 4.44 0.53
C ILE A 105 13.31 3.54 0.93
N TYR A 106 13.54 2.24 1.04
CA TYR A 106 12.49 1.29 1.40
C TYR A 106 12.42 1.07 2.91
N ARG A 107 11.21 1.08 3.47
CA ARG A 107 10.95 0.84 4.90
C ARG A 107 9.73 -0.05 5.06
N THR A 108 9.72 -0.87 6.11
CA THR A 108 8.55 -1.67 6.47
C THR A 108 7.96 -1.18 7.77
N VAL A 109 6.64 -1.33 7.90
CA VAL A 109 5.88 -0.97 9.10
C VAL A 109 4.97 -2.14 9.45
N GLY A 110 4.91 -2.51 10.73
CA GLY A 110 4.07 -3.62 11.16
C GLY A 110 2.58 -3.31 11.09
N TYR A 111 1.79 -4.32 10.75
CA TYR A 111 0.33 -4.23 10.80
C TYR A 111 -0.18 -4.43 12.23
N THR A 112 -1.44 -4.02 12.47
CA THR A 112 -2.13 -4.28 13.72
C THR A 112 -2.41 -5.77 13.82
N GLU A 113 -1.92 -6.41 14.89
CA GLU A 113 -2.08 -7.84 15.11
C GLU A 113 -3.55 -8.23 15.25
N GLY A 114 -3.86 -9.44 14.76
CA GLY A 114 -5.17 -10.05 14.90
C GLY A 114 -6.26 -9.48 14.01
N ILE A 115 -5.95 -8.47 13.17
CA ILE A 115 -6.92 -7.87 12.26
C ILE A 115 -6.39 -7.89 10.84
N SER A 116 -7.13 -8.51 9.93
CA SER A 116 -6.84 -8.48 8.51
C SER A 116 -8.16 -8.62 7.74
N THR A 117 -8.14 -8.26 6.47
CA THR A 117 -9.31 -8.43 5.59
C THR A 117 -9.72 -9.89 5.52
N THR A 118 -8.75 -10.79 5.51
CA THR A 118 -9.01 -12.23 5.49
C THR A 118 -9.82 -12.68 6.71
N ASP A 119 -9.54 -12.12 7.88
CA ASP A 119 -10.26 -12.45 9.11
C ASP A 119 -11.71 -11.94 9.09
N LEU A 120 -12.02 -10.94 8.28
CA LEU A 120 -13.35 -10.36 8.17
C LEU A 120 -14.26 -11.13 7.20
N ILE A 121 -13.70 -11.99 6.42
CA ILE A 121 -14.41 -12.79 5.41
C ILE A 121 -14.70 -14.20 5.96
#